data_bc306b9cf4670a95cf5d7a848c95f79c
#
_entry.id   bc306b9cf4670a95cf5d7a848c95f79c
#
_cell.length_a   1.000
_cell.length_b   1.000
_cell.length_c   1.000
_cell.angle_alpha   90.00
_cell.angle_beta   90.00
_cell.angle_gamma   90.00
#
_symmetry.space_group_name_H-M   'P 1'
#
loop_
_entity.id
_entity.type
_entity.pdbx_description
1 polymer ?
#
loop_
_entity_poly.entity_id
_entity_poly.type
_entity_poly.pdbx_seq_one_letter_code
_entity_poly.pdbx_strand_id
1 'polypeptide(L)' 'MSDLKQEIELVFEPQDEGGYHVYAPDFPGLHTQGEDMDEAMANASEAVALYVAGLREEGEPLDSGVIRRSMPLPA' A
#
# COMPACT_ATOMS: atom_id res chain seq x y z
N MET A 1 -16.39 7.86 16.43
CA MET A 1 -16.03 7.93 16.35
C MET A 1 -15.40 7.91 15.69
N SER A 2 -15.29 7.89 15.47
CA SER A 2 -14.84 7.81 14.93
C SER A 2 -13.96 7.98 14.59
N ASP A 3 -13.74 8.39 14.71
CA ASP A 3 -12.71 8.56 14.65
C ASP A 3 -11.85 7.76 14.07
N LEU A 4 -12.13 7.16 13.62
CA LEU A 4 -11.47 6.30 13.07
C LEU A 4 -11.04 6.72 11.83
N LYS A 5 -10.36 7.65 11.76
CA LYS A 5 -9.85 8.07 10.68
C LYS A 5 -8.99 7.08 10.20
N GLN A 6 -9.09 6.49 9.16
CA GLN A 6 -8.24 5.58 8.67
C GLN A 6 -7.27 6.26 7.80
N GLU A 7 -6.10 6.53 8.28
CA GLU A 7 -5.08 7.22 7.53
C GLU A 7 -3.92 6.29 7.28
N ILE A 8 -3.23 6.48 6.20
CA ILE A 8 -2.07 5.68 5.90
C ILE A 8 -0.92 6.63 5.72
N GLU A 9 0.19 6.34 6.33
CA GLU A 9 1.36 7.19 6.22
C GLU A 9 2.18 6.72 5.05
N LEU A 10 2.58 7.63 4.20
CA LEU A 10 3.41 7.30 3.05
C LEU A 10 4.70 8.07 3.15
N VAL A 11 5.77 7.43 2.78
CA VAL A 11 7.08 8.05 2.81
C VAL A 11 7.55 8.20 1.37
N PHE A 12 7.95 9.41 1.01
CA PHE A 12 8.42 9.69 -0.34
C PHE A 12 9.91 9.98 -0.24
N GLU A 13 10.71 9.09 -0.80
CA GLU A 13 12.15 9.25 -0.73
C GLU A 13 12.70 9.67 -2.07
N PRO A 14 13.36 10.82 -2.14
CA PRO A 14 13.93 11.24 -3.40
C PRO A 14 15.09 10.33 -3.78
N GLN A 15 15.19 10.04 -5.05
CA GLN A 15 16.21 9.15 -5.54
C GLN A 15 17.31 9.93 -6.25
N ASP A 16 18.51 9.43 -6.20
CA ASP A 16 19.62 10.10 -6.81
C ASP A 16 19.44 10.31 -8.30
N GLU A 17 18.85 9.40 -8.95
CA GLU A 17 18.66 9.55 -10.37
C GLU A 17 17.38 10.27 -10.69
N GLY A 18 16.74 10.84 -9.74
CA GLY A 18 15.51 11.58 -9.98
C GLY A 18 14.32 10.77 -9.60
N GLY A 19 13.24 11.44 -9.31
CA GLY A 19 12.02 10.76 -8.96
C GLY A 19 11.96 10.41 -7.48
N TYR A 20 10.88 9.74 -7.10
CA TYR A 20 10.65 9.38 -5.72
C TYR A 20 10.24 7.93 -5.61
N HIS A 21 10.73 7.29 -4.58
CA HIS A 21 10.29 5.95 -4.23
C HIS A 21 9.31 6.17 -3.10
N VAL A 22 8.19 5.48 -3.13
CA VAL A 22 7.14 5.66 -2.13
C VAL A 22 6.87 4.34 -1.44
N TYR A 23 6.73 4.38 -0.15
CA TYR A 23 6.35 3.17 0.56
C TYR A 23 5.53 3.54 1.79
N ALA A 24 4.86 2.56 2.34
CA ALA A 24 4.04 2.76 3.52
C ALA A 24 4.66 1.93 4.64
N PRO A 25 5.17 2.58 5.67
CA PRO A 25 5.84 1.83 6.74
C PRO A 25 4.97 0.78 7.41
N ASP A 26 3.70 1.06 7.53
CA ASP A 26 2.82 0.14 8.20
C ASP A 26 2.22 -0.93 7.31
N PHE A 27 2.49 -0.85 6.03
CA PHE A 27 1.90 -1.80 5.11
C PHE A 27 2.99 -2.41 4.24
N PRO A 28 3.64 -3.43 4.74
CA PRO A 28 4.77 -4.02 4.01
C PRO A 28 4.31 -4.49 2.65
N GLY A 29 5.10 -4.26 1.69
CA GLY A 29 4.76 -4.63 0.33
C GLY A 29 4.09 -3.54 -0.47
N LEU A 30 3.70 -2.46 0.18
CA LEU A 30 3.08 -1.37 -0.54
C LEU A 30 4.16 -0.41 -0.98
N HIS A 31 4.52 -0.46 -2.25
CA HIS A 31 5.58 0.36 -2.81
C HIS A 31 5.14 0.90 -4.15
N THR A 32 5.61 2.08 -4.48
CA THR A 32 5.38 2.60 -5.80
C THR A 32 6.43 3.67 -6.05
N GLN A 33 6.33 4.39 -7.12
CA GLN A 33 7.31 5.41 -7.46
C GLN A 33 6.70 6.40 -8.41
N GLY A 34 7.38 7.49 -8.65
CA GLY A 34 6.95 8.48 -9.63
C GLY A 34 8.10 9.39 -9.93
N GLU A 35 8.06 10.03 -11.09
CA GLU A 35 9.16 10.88 -11.50
C GLU A 35 9.12 12.22 -10.83
N ASP A 36 7.98 12.65 -10.35
CA ASP A 36 7.89 13.87 -9.59
C ASP A 36 6.85 13.63 -8.52
N MET A 37 6.65 14.60 -7.67
CA MET A 37 5.75 14.42 -6.53
C MET A 37 4.31 14.18 -6.98
N ASP A 38 3.87 14.86 -8.02
CA ASP A 38 2.51 14.68 -8.50
C ASP A 38 2.28 13.26 -8.99
N GLU A 39 3.23 12.76 -9.75
CA GLU A 39 3.09 11.41 -10.27
C GLU A 39 3.22 10.40 -9.13
N ALA A 40 4.14 10.66 -8.22
CA ALA A 40 4.33 9.76 -7.08
C ALA A 40 3.05 9.69 -6.24
N MET A 41 2.40 10.83 -6.04
CA MET A 41 1.17 10.84 -5.29
C MET A 41 0.05 10.11 -6.01
N ALA A 42 -0.06 10.31 -7.29
CA ALA A 42 -1.09 9.64 -8.07
C ALA A 42 -0.87 8.13 -8.04
N ASN A 43 0.37 7.72 -8.21
CA ASN A 43 0.67 6.30 -8.19
C ASN A 43 0.48 5.71 -6.79
N ALA A 44 0.78 6.49 -5.77
CA ALA A 44 0.59 6.03 -4.40
C ALA A 44 -0.89 5.83 -4.11
N SER A 45 -1.70 6.75 -4.59
CA SER A 45 -3.12 6.64 -4.38
C SER A 45 -3.67 5.37 -5.02
N GLU A 46 -3.21 5.07 -6.21
CA GLU A 46 -3.64 3.88 -6.89
C GLU A 46 -3.14 2.63 -6.19
N ALA A 47 -1.89 2.67 -5.73
CA ALA A 47 -1.33 1.52 -5.05
C ALA A 47 -2.08 1.23 -3.74
N VAL A 48 -2.45 2.28 -3.03
CA VAL A 48 -3.19 2.10 -1.80
C VAL A 48 -4.56 1.51 -2.09
N ALA A 49 -5.20 1.99 -3.14
CA ALA A 49 -6.52 1.48 -3.49
C ALA A 49 -6.45 -0.01 -3.83
N LEU A 50 -5.43 -0.40 -4.57
CA LEU A 50 -5.30 -1.80 -4.93
C LEU A 50 -4.97 -2.66 -3.72
N TYR A 51 -4.16 -2.13 -2.83
CA TYR A 51 -3.79 -2.88 -1.64
C TYR A 51 -5.02 -3.11 -0.77
N VAL A 52 -5.83 -2.10 -0.61
CA VAL A 52 -7.03 -2.21 0.20
C VAL A 52 -8.03 -3.16 -0.45
N ALA A 53 -8.13 -3.11 -1.76
CA ALA A 53 -9.02 -4.02 -2.46
C ALA A 53 -8.59 -5.46 -2.25
N GLY A 54 -7.28 -5.69 -2.27
CA GLY A 54 -6.78 -7.02 -2.01
C GLY A 54 -7.10 -7.50 -0.62
N LEU A 55 -6.97 -6.59 0.35
CA LEU A 55 -7.30 -6.96 1.71
C LEU A 55 -8.77 -7.32 1.83
N ARG A 56 -9.61 -6.56 1.18
CA ARG A 56 -11.01 -6.84 1.25
C ARG A 56 -11.34 -8.18 0.65
N GLU A 57 -10.73 -8.49 -0.45
CA GLU A 57 -10.99 -9.75 -1.09
C GLU A 57 -10.54 -10.89 -0.24
N GLU A 58 -9.42 -10.73 0.41
CA GLU A 58 -8.93 -11.77 1.26
C GLU A 58 -9.79 -11.93 2.49
N GLY A 59 -10.40 -10.86 2.89
CA GLY A 59 -11.23 -10.92 4.07
C GLY A 59 -12.58 -11.46 3.82
N GLU A 60 -12.94 -11.67 2.57
CA GLU A 60 -14.19 -12.17 2.27
C GLU A 60 -14.30 -13.52 2.69
N PRO A 61 -15.28 -14.11 2.61
CA PRO A 61 -15.64 -15.27 3.20
C PRO A 61 -14.71 -16.32 3.14
N LEU A 62 -14.14 -16.55 4.19
CA LEU A 62 -13.26 -17.57 4.28
C LEU A 62 -13.92 -18.88 4.06
N ASP A 63 -15.20 -18.87 4.10
CA ASP A 63 -15.90 -20.08 3.94
C ASP A 63 -15.86 -20.53 2.52
N SER A 64 -15.30 -19.81 1.66
CA SER A 64 -15.23 -20.22 0.30
C SER A 64 -14.12 -21.23 0.08
N GLY A 65 -13.50 -21.68 1.11
CA GLY A 65 -12.42 -22.62 0.94
C GLY A 65 -11.10 -21.97 0.75
N VAL A 66 -11.06 -20.68 0.81
CA VAL A 66 -9.84 -19.96 0.65
C VAL A 66 -9.03 -20.10 1.92
N ILE A 67 -7.78 -20.41 1.78
CA ILE A 67 -6.93 -20.51 2.92
C ILE A 67 -6.05 -19.30 2.96
N ARG A 68 -6.15 -18.55 4.03
CA ARG A 68 -5.33 -17.37 4.18
C ARG A 68 -4.21 -17.66 5.14
N ARG A 69 -3.04 -17.30 4.77
CA ARG A 69 -1.91 -17.47 5.62
C ARG A 69 -1.15 -16.23 5.70
N SER A 70 -0.66 -15.94 6.85
CA SER A 70 0.15 -14.80 7.05
C SER A 70 1.56 -15.24 6.94
N MET A 71 2.35 -14.58 6.15
CA MET A 71 3.74 -14.88 6.13
C MET A 71 4.48 -13.61 6.03
N PRO A 72 5.66 -13.54 6.56
CA PRO A 72 6.42 -12.31 6.53
C PRO A 72 6.82 -12.04 5.12
N LEU A 73 6.83 -10.80 4.76
CA LEU A 73 7.27 -10.42 3.47
C LEU A 73 8.77 -10.44 3.44
N PRO A 74 9.35 -10.83 2.36
CA PRO A 74 10.80 -10.84 2.28
C PRO A 74 11.20 -9.42 2.23
N ALA A 75 12.10 -9.04 2.96
CA ALA A 75 12.45 -7.66 3.03
C ALA A 75 13.42 -7.28 2.02
#